data_4254b9e008894b80a73cbf9f16fdc65e
#
_entry.id   4254b9e008894b80a73cbf9f16fdc65e
#
_cell.length_a   1.000
_cell.length_b   1.000
_cell.length_c   1.000
_cell.angle_alpha   90.00
_cell.angle_beta   90.00
_cell.angle_gamma   90.00
#
_symmetry.space_group_name_H-M   'P 1'
#
loop_
_entity.id
_entity.type
_entity.pdbx_description
1 polymer ?
#
loop_
_entity_poly.entity_id
_entity_poly.type
_entity_poly.pdbx_seq_one_letter_code
_entity_poly.pdbx_strand_id
1 'polypeptide(L)'
;MKTLKSFNPWYLCRMLKTAQKNIRHLTLEELEQYFESVGEKKFRAKQAYEWIWQKGALTFADMTNLSKQLRQQLGENFTLPALAIDTTQHSTDGTVKTRFKTWDSHLVEGVLIPTESRFTACVSSQIGCSLSCKFCATGYMERERNLEFDEIYDEVVIINQQCEKIHGKKLTNIVFMGMGEPLLNYKNVLKAIDRISSPDGLAMSPRRITVSTAGVARMIRQLGDDKVKFKLALSLHAANDAKRHEIMPINDTNNIKSLIDALNYYYKQTKNEVSFEYILFDDFNDSLKDADELIKIYRQVPADLVNIIEYNPIESAQFSKPTEERTESFMRYLEKNKVNARLRRSRGKDIDAACGQLANKGN
;
A
#
# COMPACT_ATOMS: atom_id res chain seq x y z
N MET A 1 7.74 44.30 32.15
CA MET A 1 6.71 43.30 32.32
C MET A 1 6.31 42.77 30.94
N LYS A 2 6.78 41.58 30.55
CA LYS A 2 6.41 40.92 29.29
C LYS A 2 5.20 40.04 29.58
N THR A 3 4.08 40.32 28.91
CA THR A 3 2.82 39.63 29.01
C THR A 3 2.97 38.18 28.59
N LEU A 4 2.69 37.23 29.49
CA LEU A 4 2.52 35.82 29.22
C LEU A 4 1.33 35.67 28.27
N LYS A 5 1.60 35.24 27.01
CA LYS A 5 0.58 34.84 26.08
C LYS A 5 -0.14 33.58 26.62
N SER A 6 -1.42 33.67 26.81
CA SER A 6 -2.29 32.58 27.24
C SER A 6 -2.13 31.39 26.29
N PHE A 7 -1.57 30.30 26.77
CA PHE A 7 -1.54 29.03 26.05
C PHE A 7 -2.97 28.49 25.95
N ASN A 8 -3.39 28.17 24.73
CA ASN A 8 -4.69 27.58 24.45
C ASN A 8 -4.79 26.20 25.14
N PRO A 9 -5.78 25.96 26.02
CA PRO A 9 -5.93 24.69 26.74
C PRO A 9 -6.03 23.46 25.82
N TRP A 10 -6.52 23.65 24.61
CA TRP A 10 -6.57 22.60 23.56
C TRP A 10 -5.18 22.20 23.07
N TYR A 11 -4.21 23.14 23.08
CA TYR A 11 -2.82 22.83 22.71
C TYR A 11 -2.11 22.01 23.80
N LEU A 12 -2.36 22.32 25.07
CA LEU A 12 -1.82 21.55 26.20
C LEU A 12 -2.42 20.13 26.26
N CYS A 13 -3.73 19.99 26.04
CA CYS A 13 -4.40 18.68 25.98
C CYS A 13 -3.87 17.83 24.82
N ARG A 14 -3.54 18.45 23.70
CA ARG A 14 -2.92 17.78 22.53
C ARG A 14 -1.46 17.38 22.81
N MET A 15 -0.67 18.21 23.49
CA MET A 15 0.72 17.89 23.87
C MET A 15 0.78 16.79 24.93
N LEU A 16 -0.17 16.71 25.85
CA LEU A 16 -0.23 15.64 26.86
C LEU A 16 -0.61 14.28 26.22
N LYS A 17 -1.44 14.26 25.18
CA LYS A 17 -1.75 13.03 24.42
C LYS A 17 -0.56 12.50 23.60
N THR A 18 0.39 13.35 23.20
CA THR A 18 1.60 12.92 22.48
C THR A 18 2.62 12.18 23.38
N ALA A 19 2.44 12.21 24.69
CA ALA A 19 3.27 11.46 25.65
C ALA A 19 2.75 10.04 25.93
N GLN A 20 1.48 9.72 25.54
CA GLN A 20 0.91 8.39 25.74
C GLN A 20 1.41 7.42 24.67
N LYS A 21 1.78 6.20 25.10
CA LYS A 21 2.22 5.14 24.19
C LYS A 21 1.04 4.61 23.35
N ASN A 22 1.24 4.43 22.05
CA ASN A 22 0.26 3.77 21.20
C ASN A 22 0.13 2.29 21.63
N ILE A 23 -1.06 1.87 22.05
CA ILE A 23 -1.32 0.50 22.53
C ILE A 23 -1.03 -0.57 21.48
N ARG A 24 -1.16 -0.22 20.18
CA ARG A 24 -0.86 -1.13 19.06
C ARG A 24 0.62 -1.46 18.92
N HIS A 25 1.50 -0.68 19.55
CA HIS A 25 2.94 -0.94 19.56
C HIS A 25 3.34 -1.92 20.68
N LEU A 26 2.41 -2.33 21.55
CA LEU A 26 2.65 -3.35 22.57
C LEU A 26 2.50 -4.76 21.98
N THR A 27 3.39 -5.65 22.41
CA THR A 27 3.18 -7.09 22.23
C THR A 27 2.05 -7.57 23.16
N LEU A 28 1.52 -8.76 22.90
CA LEU A 28 0.53 -9.36 23.82
C LEU A 28 1.10 -9.53 25.24
N GLU A 29 2.38 -9.94 25.35
CA GLU A 29 3.06 -10.12 26.64
C GLU A 29 3.22 -8.79 27.39
N GLU A 30 3.63 -7.72 26.70
CA GLU A 30 3.71 -6.38 27.31
C GLU A 30 2.33 -5.87 27.76
N LEU A 31 1.29 -6.19 27.00
CA LEU A 31 -0.08 -5.85 27.36
C LEU A 31 -0.57 -6.66 28.55
N GLU A 32 -0.25 -7.98 28.63
CA GLU A 32 -0.52 -8.82 29.78
C GLU A 32 0.15 -8.29 31.05
N GLN A 33 1.44 -7.90 30.96
CA GLN A 33 2.18 -7.30 32.08
C GLN A 33 1.53 -6.00 32.57
N TYR A 34 1.09 -5.14 31.64
CA TYR A 34 0.38 -3.92 32.01
C TYR A 34 -0.94 -4.26 32.74
N PHE A 35 -1.75 -5.19 32.22
CA PHE A 35 -3.02 -5.56 32.86
C PHE A 35 -2.81 -6.13 34.27
N GLU A 36 -1.81 -6.98 34.46
CA GLU A 36 -1.46 -7.50 35.81
C GLU A 36 -1.03 -6.36 36.76
N SER A 37 -0.28 -5.36 36.25
CA SER A 37 0.18 -4.21 37.04
C SER A 37 -0.97 -3.33 37.57
N VAL A 38 -2.11 -3.33 36.85
CA VAL A 38 -3.32 -2.59 37.24
C VAL A 38 -4.37 -3.47 37.95
N GLY A 39 -4.00 -4.70 38.34
CA GLY A 39 -4.85 -5.64 39.09
C GLY A 39 -5.85 -6.41 38.22
N GLU A 40 -5.71 -6.39 36.92
CA GLU A 40 -6.54 -7.12 35.97
C GLU A 40 -5.92 -8.47 35.59
N LYS A 41 -6.76 -9.41 35.18
CA LYS A 41 -6.32 -10.76 34.79
C LYS A 41 -5.77 -10.78 33.37
N LYS A 42 -4.75 -11.58 33.06
CA LYS A 42 -4.12 -11.74 31.73
C LYS A 42 -5.09 -11.95 30.58
N PHE A 43 -6.16 -12.72 30.79
CA PHE A 43 -7.14 -12.96 29.73
C PHE A 43 -7.84 -11.67 29.24
N ARG A 44 -7.89 -10.60 30.06
CA ARG A 44 -8.43 -9.30 29.68
C ARG A 44 -7.53 -8.61 28.68
N ALA A 45 -6.20 -8.75 28.83
CA ALA A 45 -5.25 -8.26 27.84
C ALA A 45 -5.47 -8.92 26.48
N LYS A 46 -5.69 -10.25 26.48
CA LYS A 46 -6.02 -10.99 25.27
C LYS A 46 -7.32 -10.50 24.62
N GLN A 47 -8.35 -10.21 25.42
CA GLN A 47 -9.59 -9.63 24.92
C GLN A 47 -9.37 -8.25 24.28
N ALA A 48 -8.58 -7.36 24.90
CA ALA A 48 -8.24 -6.06 24.33
C ALA A 48 -7.46 -6.24 23.00
N TYR A 49 -6.51 -7.17 22.98
CA TYR A 49 -5.71 -7.48 21.79
C TYR A 49 -6.56 -8.00 20.62
N GLU A 50 -7.55 -8.88 20.92
CA GLU A 50 -8.54 -9.33 19.93
C GLU A 50 -9.37 -8.16 19.36
N TRP A 51 -9.79 -7.22 20.21
CA TRP A 51 -10.51 -6.03 19.77
C TRP A 51 -9.68 -5.17 18.83
N ILE A 52 -8.41 -4.96 19.16
CA ILE A 52 -7.49 -4.14 18.36
C ILE A 52 -7.24 -4.77 16.99
N TRP A 53 -6.98 -6.09 16.95
CA TRP A 53 -6.41 -6.71 15.75
C TRP A 53 -7.40 -7.58 14.95
N GLN A 54 -8.42 -8.14 15.57
CA GLN A 54 -9.38 -9.02 14.88
C GLN A 54 -10.73 -8.34 14.64
N LYS A 55 -11.19 -7.56 15.63
CA LYS A 55 -12.50 -6.92 15.56
C LYS A 55 -12.43 -5.50 15.01
N GLY A 56 -11.24 -4.94 14.82
CA GLY A 56 -11.01 -3.64 14.23
C GLY A 56 -11.55 -2.49 15.09
N ALA A 57 -11.37 -2.56 16.43
CA ALA A 57 -11.74 -1.46 17.32
C ALA A 57 -10.92 -0.20 16.97
N LEU A 58 -11.63 0.90 16.77
CA LEU A 58 -11.03 2.21 16.48
C LEU A 58 -10.95 3.07 17.74
N THR A 59 -11.69 2.70 18.80
CA THR A 59 -11.71 3.36 20.10
C THR A 59 -11.74 2.34 21.23
N PHE A 60 -11.29 2.73 22.43
CA PHE A 60 -11.46 1.88 23.62
C PHE A 60 -12.94 1.64 23.99
N ALA A 61 -13.84 2.53 23.57
CA ALA A 61 -15.27 2.37 23.79
C ALA A 61 -15.86 1.17 23.06
N ASP A 62 -15.27 0.77 21.93
CA ASP A 62 -15.70 -0.39 21.13
C ASP A 62 -15.48 -1.72 21.84
N MET A 63 -14.60 -1.77 22.84
CA MET A 63 -14.21 -2.97 23.58
C MET A 63 -15.28 -3.36 24.62
N THR A 64 -16.48 -3.68 24.17
CA THR A 64 -17.69 -3.78 25.01
C THR A 64 -17.66 -4.91 26.06
N ASN A 65 -16.82 -5.92 25.89
CA ASN A 65 -16.62 -6.99 26.89
C ASN A 65 -15.60 -6.64 27.99
N LEU A 66 -14.97 -5.45 27.91
CA LEU A 66 -14.19 -4.88 29.00
C LEU A 66 -15.06 -3.93 29.84
N SER A 67 -14.80 -3.84 31.14
CA SER A 67 -15.53 -2.93 32.04
C SER A 67 -15.35 -1.46 31.60
N LYS A 68 -16.33 -0.62 31.90
CA LYS A 68 -16.23 0.82 31.63
C LYS A 68 -14.99 1.45 32.28
N GLN A 69 -14.71 1.05 33.54
CA GLN A 69 -13.55 1.52 34.28
C GLN A 69 -12.24 1.14 33.58
N LEU A 70 -12.10 -0.11 33.13
CA LEU A 70 -10.90 -0.56 32.42
C LEU A 70 -10.72 0.15 31.09
N ARG A 71 -11.78 0.36 30.31
CA ARG A 71 -11.74 1.13 29.06
C ARG A 71 -11.30 2.58 29.29
N GLN A 72 -11.80 3.22 30.35
CA GLN A 72 -11.37 4.55 30.76
C GLN A 72 -9.88 4.54 31.13
N GLN A 73 -9.43 3.60 31.95
CA GLN A 73 -8.05 3.45 32.37
C GLN A 73 -7.09 3.22 31.19
N LEU A 74 -7.51 2.43 30.19
CA LEU A 74 -6.76 2.27 28.94
C LEU A 74 -6.62 3.61 28.20
N GLY A 75 -7.70 4.40 28.12
CA GLY A 75 -7.69 5.71 27.47
C GLY A 75 -6.88 6.79 28.22
N GLU A 76 -6.68 6.62 29.52
CA GLU A 76 -5.82 7.48 30.35
C GLU A 76 -4.32 7.17 30.17
N ASN A 77 -3.97 5.91 29.89
CA ASN A 77 -2.59 5.44 29.82
C ASN A 77 -2.07 5.24 28.39
N PHE A 78 -2.95 5.01 27.44
CA PHE A 78 -2.59 4.73 26.04
C PHE A 78 -3.39 5.58 25.07
N THR A 79 -2.82 5.75 23.88
CA THR A 79 -3.55 6.14 22.68
C THR A 79 -3.91 4.90 21.86
N LEU A 80 -5.01 4.99 21.13
CA LEU A 80 -5.40 4.06 20.07
C LEU A 80 -5.65 4.91 18.83
N PRO A 81 -4.58 5.45 18.19
CA PRO A 81 -4.75 6.24 16.97
C PRO A 81 -5.29 5.33 15.87
N ALA A 82 -6.32 5.80 15.19
CA ALA A 82 -6.93 5.11 14.07
C ALA A 82 -7.09 6.08 12.91
N LEU A 83 -7.07 5.54 11.69
CA LEU A 83 -7.44 6.31 10.51
C LEU A 83 -8.93 6.68 10.58
N ALA A 84 -9.24 7.94 10.31
CA ALA A 84 -10.61 8.40 10.13
C ALA A 84 -10.93 8.48 8.64
N ILE A 85 -12.16 8.10 8.25
CA ILE A 85 -12.64 8.36 6.89
C ILE A 85 -12.87 9.86 6.75
N ASP A 86 -12.18 10.50 5.81
CA ASP A 86 -12.39 11.90 5.44
C ASP A 86 -13.44 11.99 4.33
N THR A 87 -13.26 11.27 3.22
CA THR A 87 -14.18 11.26 2.08
C THR A 87 -14.22 9.88 1.44
N THR A 88 -15.38 9.52 0.89
CA THR A 88 -15.54 8.27 0.11
C THR A 88 -16.20 8.61 -1.23
N GLN A 89 -15.60 8.15 -2.33
CA GLN A 89 -16.11 8.30 -3.69
C GLN A 89 -16.43 6.93 -4.29
N HIS A 90 -17.55 6.84 -5.00
CA HIS A 90 -18.02 5.60 -5.63
C HIS A 90 -18.00 5.74 -7.14
N SER A 91 -17.29 4.85 -7.82
CA SER A 91 -17.26 4.74 -9.27
C SER A 91 -18.47 3.98 -9.80
N THR A 92 -18.84 4.27 -11.04
CA THR A 92 -19.88 3.55 -11.78
C THR A 92 -19.53 2.06 -11.99
N ASP A 93 -18.26 1.70 -11.94
CA ASP A 93 -17.79 0.31 -12.07
C ASP A 93 -17.72 -0.45 -10.72
N GLY A 94 -18.20 0.16 -9.64
CA GLY A 94 -18.23 -0.38 -8.29
C GLY A 94 -16.94 -0.16 -7.48
N THR A 95 -15.91 0.46 -8.07
CA THR A 95 -14.70 0.84 -7.33
C THR A 95 -15.03 1.90 -6.30
N VAL A 96 -14.42 1.80 -5.11
CA VAL A 96 -14.60 2.78 -4.04
C VAL A 96 -13.24 3.33 -3.65
N LYS A 97 -13.06 4.64 -3.80
CA LYS A 97 -11.89 5.36 -3.30
C LYS A 97 -12.22 6.01 -1.97
N THR A 98 -11.41 5.75 -0.96
CA THR A 98 -11.54 6.33 0.37
C THR A 98 -10.29 7.14 0.68
N ARG A 99 -10.51 8.41 1.02
CA ARG A 99 -9.48 9.27 1.58
C ARG A 99 -9.55 9.19 3.10
N PHE A 100 -8.44 8.86 3.70
CA PHE A 100 -8.29 8.73 5.15
C PHE A 100 -7.54 9.94 5.70
N LYS A 101 -7.90 10.31 6.91
CA LYS A 101 -7.19 11.31 7.71
C LYS A 101 -6.45 10.62 8.83
N THR A 102 -5.16 10.90 8.90
CA THR A 102 -4.26 10.39 9.95
C THR A 102 -4.37 11.20 11.24
N TRP A 103 -3.81 10.68 12.33
CA TRP A 103 -3.81 11.34 13.65
C TRP A 103 -3.13 12.72 13.64
N ASP A 104 -2.16 12.94 12.77
CA ASP A 104 -1.44 14.20 12.57
C ASP A 104 -2.03 15.08 11.46
N SER A 105 -3.24 14.74 11.02
CA SER A 105 -4.06 15.49 10.06
C SER A 105 -3.60 15.45 8.61
N HIS A 106 -2.66 14.55 8.24
CA HIS A 106 -2.37 14.29 6.86
C HIS A 106 -3.44 13.42 6.20
N LEU A 107 -3.42 13.38 4.88
CA LEU A 107 -4.37 12.63 4.07
C LEU A 107 -3.66 11.52 3.30
N VAL A 108 -4.31 10.38 3.18
CA VAL A 108 -3.85 9.24 2.37
C VAL A 108 -5.06 8.56 1.73
N GLU A 109 -4.89 7.98 0.56
CA GLU A 109 -5.98 7.35 -0.18
C GLU A 109 -5.76 5.84 -0.33
N GLY A 110 -6.87 5.09 -0.19
CA GLY A 110 -6.93 3.67 -0.47
C GLY A 110 -8.14 3.34 -1.35
N VAL A 111 -8.13 2.20 -2.03
CA VAL A 111 -9.14 1.85 -3.02
C VAL A 111 -9.64 0.42 -2.84
N LEU A 112 -10.95 0.23 -2.78
CA LEU A 112 -11.61 -1.06 -2.96
C LEU A 112 -11.87 -1.29 -4.45
N ILE A 113 -11.31 -2.35 -5.00
CA ILE A 113 -11.45 -2.73 -6.41
C ILE A 113 -12.21 -4.05 -6.50
N PRO A 114 -13.54 -4.03 -6.77
CA PRO A 114 -14.32 -5.24 -6.94
C PRO A 114 -14.18 -5.78 -8.36
N THR A 115 -14.18 -7.10 -8.48
CA THR A 115 -14.37 -7.83 -9.73
C THR A 115 -15.35 -8.97 -9.47
N GLU A 116 -15.78 -9.71 -10.49
CA GLU A 116 -16.69 -10.85 -10.31
C GLU A 116 -16.19 -11.89 -9.30
N SER A 117 -14.88 -12.14 -9.28
CA SER A 117 -14.27 -13.20 -8.45
C SER A 117 -13.36 -12.68 -7.35
N ARG A 118 -13.04 -11.39 -7.31
CA ARG A 118 -12.04 -10.82 -6.38
C ARG A 118 -12.45 -9.46 -5.85
N PHE A 119 -12.15 -9.25 -4.58
CA PHE A 119 -12.26 -7.97 -3.90
C PHE A 119 -10.86 -7.57 -3.41
N THR A 120 -10.27 -6.58 -4.05
CA THR A 120 -8.88 -6.18 -3.80
C THR A 120 -8.85 -4.84 -3.08
N ALA A 121 -8.10 -4.76 -1.97
CA ALA A 121 -7.71 -3.48 -1.39
C ALA A 121 -6.39 -3.02 -2.03
N CYS A 122 -6.37 -1.81 -2.58
CA CYS A 122 -5.17 -1.09 -2.96
C CYS A 122 -4.84 -0.13 -1.83
N VAL A 123 -3.70 -0.33 -1.16
CA VAL A 123 -3.31 0.40 0.04
C VAL A 123 -2.03 1.17 -0.17
N SER A 124 -1.86 2.20 0.63
CA SER A 124 -0.74 3.13 0.59
C SER A 124 0.35 2.74 1.59
N SER A 125 1.54 3.28 1.42
CA SER A 125 2.68 3.04 2.30
C SER A 125 3.33 4.32 2.83
N GLN A 126 3.05 5.46 2.19
CA GLN A 126 3.62 6.76 2.54
C GLN A 126 2.59 7.87 2.31
N ILE A 127 2.76 8.98 2.98
CA ILE A 127 2.08 10.23 2.67
C ILE A 127 2.96 10.99 1.70
N GLY A 128 2.51 11.08 0.42
CA GLY A 128 3.33 11.54 -0.70
C GLY A 128 4.38 10.51 -1.14
N CYS A 129 5.29 10.90 -2.04
CA CYS A 129 6.33 10.02 -2.57
C CYS A 129 7.57 10.81 -3.00
N SER A 130 8.77 10.33 -2.65
CA SER A 130 10.04 10.98 -3.03
C SER A 130 10.62 10.51 -4.38
N LEU A 131 9.97 9.59 -5.09
CA LEU A 131 10.54 8.99 -6.30
C LEU A 131 10.30 9.80 -7.57
N SER A 132 9.38 10.76 -7.55
CA SER A 132 9.10 11.71 -8.62
C SER A 132 8.86 11.05 -10.00
N CYS A 133 8.16 9.90 -10.02
CA CYS A 133 7.76 9.25 -11.25
C CYS A 133 6.83 10.16 -12.04
N LYS A 134 7.17 10.48 -13.29
CA LYS A 134 6.48 11.50 -14.10
C LYS A 134 5.06 11.13 -14.54
N PHE A 135 4.65 9.90 -14.39
CA PHE A 135 3.32 9.39 -14.75
C PHE A 135 2.39 9.19 -13.55
N CYS A 136 2.86 9.51 -12.35
CA CYS A 136 2.14 9.23 -11.10
C CYS A 136 1.84 10.52 -10.34
N ALA A 137 0.57 10.79 -10.06
CA ALA A 137 0.14 11.99 -9.34
C ALA A 137 0.78 12.11 -7.95
N THR A 138 0.93 11.00 -7.24
CA THR A 138 1.67 10.96 -5.96
C THR A 138 3.14 11.33 -6.11
N GLY A 139 3.74 11.13 -7.30
CA GLY A 139 5.12 11.50 -7.59
C GLY A 139 5.38 13.01 -7.64
N TYR A 140 4.31 13.82 -7.78
CA TYR A 140 4.35 15.28 -7.71
C TYR A 140 4.03 15.84 -6.32
N MET A 141 3.67 14.97 -5.38
CA MET A 141 3.43 15.35 -3.99
C MET A 141 4.74 15.31 -3.20
N GLU A 142 4.93 16.27 -2.31
CA GLU A 142 6.00 16.18 -1.33
C GLU A 142 5.77 14.96 -0.43
N ARG A 143 6.87 14.24 -0.12
CA ARG A 143 6.81 13.15 0.83
C ARG A 143 6.90 13.69 2.25
N GLU A 144 5.82 13.59 3.00
CA GLU A 144 5.76 14.02 4.40
C GLU A 144 6.41 12.96 5.32
N ARG A 145 5.87 11.76 5.34
CA ARG A 145 6.36 10.66 6.17
C ARG A 145 5.95 9.27 5.66
N ASN A 146 6.54 8.27 6.24
CA ASN A 146 6.05 6.91 6.13
C ASN A 146 4.75 6.73 6.93
N LEU A 147 3.84 5.87 6.45
CA LEU A 147 2.75 5.37 7.27
C LEU A 147 3.31 4.39 8.31
N GLU A 148 2.78 4.46 9.53
CA GLU A 148 3.04 3.45 10.54
C GLU A 148 2.32 2.14 10.18
N PHE A 149 2.79 1.03 10.73
CA PHE A 149 2.25 -0.29 10.37
C PHE A 149 0.77 -0.45 10.74
N ASP A 150 0.33 0.21 11.79
CA ASP A 150 -1.05 0.20 12.25
C ASP A 150 -1.95 1.11 11.40
N GLU A 151 -1.43 2.20 10.83
CA GLU A 151 -2.15 3.00 9.82
C GLU A 151 -2.38 2.18 8.54
N ILE A 152 -1.37 1.45 8.07
CA ILE A 152 -1.51 0.54 6.91
C ILE A 152 -2.53 -0.57 7.21
N TYR A 153 -2.51 -1.12 8.42
CA TYR A 153 -3.47 -2.12 8.86
C TYR A 153 -4.90 -1.56 8.87
N ASP A 154 -5.10 -0.33 9.35
CA ASP A 154 -6.39 0.34 9.37
C ASP A 154 -6.97 0.57 7.98
N GLU A 155 -6.16 0.95 6.99
CA GLU A 155 -6.62 1.03 5.60
C GLU A 155 -7.28 -0.28 5.18
N VAL A 156 -6.60 -1.41 5.44
CA VAL A 156 -7.11 -2.75 5.08
C VAL A 156 -8.40 -3.07 5.83
N VAL A 157 -8.45 -2.80 7.14
CA VAL A 157 -9.64 -3.08 7.97
C VAL A 157 -10.84 -2.26 7.49
N ILE A 158 -10.66 -0.96 7.27
CA ILE A 158 -11.76 -0.08 6.84
C ILE A 158 -12.25 -0.47 5.45
N ILE A 159 -11.33 -0.74 4.51
CA ILE A 159 -11.70 -1.19 3.16
C ILE A 159 -12.39 -2.56 3.21
N ASN A 160 -11.98 -3.46 4.12
CA ASN A 160 -12.66 -4.75 4.31
C ASN A 160 -14.08 -4.57 4.85
N GLN A 161 -14.29 -3.67 5.81
CA GLN A 161 -15.62 -3.34 6.33
C GLN A 161 -16.52 -2.73 5.24
N GLN A 162 -15.96 -1.86 4.38
CA GLN A 162 -16.68 -1.33 3.23
C GLN A 162 -17.08 -2.45 2.25
N CYS A 163 -16.16 -3.38 1.97
CA CYS A 163 -16.41 -4.54 1.12
C CYS A 163 -17.53 -5.42 1.68
N GLU A 164 -17.51 -5.71 2.96
CA GLU A 164 -18.57 -6.48 3.63
C GLU A 164 -19.92 -5.75 3.58
N LYS A 165 -19.93 -4.44 3.83
CA LYS A 165 -21.15 -3.62 3.79
C LYS A 165 -21.76 -3.53 2.39
N ILE A 166 -20.94 -3.39 1.35
CA ILE A 166 -21.42 -3.16 -0.03
C ILE A 166 -21.70 -4.49 -0.73
N HIS A 167 -20.85 -5.50 -0.54
CA HIS A 167 -20.88 -6.75 -1.30
C HIS A 167 -21.22 -7.99 -0.49
N GLY A 168 -21.36 -7.89 0.85
CA GLY A 168 -21.57 -9.03 1.74
C GLY A 168 -20.40 -10.01 1.77
N LYS A 169 -19.20 -9.59 1.36
CA LYS A 169 -18.00 -10.43 1.20
C LYS A 169 -16.77 -9.73 1.76
N LYS A 170 -15.82 -10.53 2.25
CA LYS A 170 -14.51 -10.05 2.70
C LYS A 170 -13.55 -9.80 1.54
N LEU A 171 -12.53 -8.99 1.79
CA LEU A 171 -11.40 -8.84 0.87
C LEU A 171 -10.77 -10.21 0.55
N THR A 172 -10.41 -10.38 -0.71
CA THR A 172 -9.70 -11.58 -1.18
C THR A 172 -8.22 -11.34 -1.42
N ASN A 173 -7.84 -10.10 -1.72
CA ASN A 173 -6.48 -9.71 -2.10
C ASN A 173 -6.14 -8.32 -1.57
N ILE A 174 -4.84 -8.08 -1.39
CA ILE A 174 -4.29 -6.76 -1.06
C ILE A 174 -3.15 -6.47 -2.03
N VAL A 175 -3.07 -5.24 -2.51
CA VAL A 175 -1.95 -4.75 -3.33
C VAL A 175 -1.42 -3.45 -2.72
N PHE A 176 -0.11 -3.39 -2.50
CA PHE A 176 0.60 -2.18 -2.12
C PHE A 176 0.97 -1.43 -3.40
N MET A 177 -0.03 -0.76 -3.98
CA MET A 177 0.05 0.00 -5.23
C MET A 177 -0.62 1.37 -5.12
N GLY A 178 -0.87 1.83 -3.88
CA GLY A 178 -1.38 3.15 -3.56
C GLY A 178 -0.26 4.19 -3.52
N MET A 179 -0.34 5.12 -2.58
CA MET A 179 0.60 6.22 -2.43
C MET A 179 1.92 5.75 -1.79
N GLY A 180 3.06 6.22 -2.35
CA GLY A 180 4.39 5.96 -1.84
C GLY A 180 5.07 4.71 -2.39
N GLU A 181 6.35 4.54 -2.01
CA GLU A 181 7.18 3.37 -2.35
C GLU A 181 7.26 2.43 -1.12
N PRO A 182 6.67 1.23 -1.19
CA PRO A 182 6.63 0.32 -0.05
C PRO A 182 8.01 -0.07 0.48
N LEU A 183 8.99 -0.24 -0.39
CA LEU A 183 10.34 -0.64 0.03
C LEU A 183 11.14 0.49 0.69
N LEU A 184 10.71 1.76 0.57
CA LEU A 184 11.23 2.87 1.37
C LEU A 184 10.56 2.98 2.74
N ASN A 185 9.45 2.25 2.96
CA ASN A 185 8.81 2.06 4.27
C ASN A 185 8.89 0.60 4.74
N TYR A 186 10.01 -0.04 4.48
CA TYR A 186 10.23 -1.48 4.58
C TYR A 186 9.71 -2.10 5.89
N LYS A 187 10.15 -1.55 7.02
CA LYS A 187 9.85 -2.12 8.35
C LYS A 187 8.35 -2.09 8.67
N ASN A 188 7.68 -0.97 8.40
CA ASN A 188 6.26 -0.84 8.68
C ASN A 188 5.42 -1.69 7.71
N VAL A 189 5.80 -1.76 6.43
CA VAL A 189 5.12 -2.60 5.45
C VAL A 189 5.20 -4.08 5.84
N LEU A 190 6.39 -4.59 6.19
CA LEU A 190 6.53 -5.98 6.65
C LEU A 190 5.74 -6.25 7.92
N LYS A 191 5.80 -5.34 8.91
CA LYS A 191 5.06 -5.48 10.16
C LYS A 191 3.53 -5.45 9.94
N ALA A 192 3.06 -4.62 9.00
CA ALA A 192 1.65 -4.59 8.61
C ALA A 192 1.22 -5.91 7.94
N ILE A 193 2.02 -6.42 7.00
CA ILE A 193 1.76 -7.71 6.32
C ILE A 193 1.75 -8.86 7.33
N ASP A 194 2.69 -8.86 8.25
CA ASP A 194 2.76 -9.86 9.33
C ASP A 194 1.46 -9.82 10.15
N ARG A 195 1.01 -8.65 10.54
CA ARG A 195 -0.23 -8.47 11.29
C ARG A 195 -1.46 -8.89 10.50
N ILE A 196 -1.57 -8.49 9.24
CA ILE A 196 -2.65 -8.88 8.32
C ILE A 196 -2.71 -10.40 8.16
N SER A 197 -1.55 -11.06 8.12
CA SER A 197 -1.44 -12.49 7.87
C SER A 197 -1.54 -13.35 9.13
N SER A 198 -1.32 -12.76 10.30
CA SER A 198 -1.37 -13.45 11.58
C SER A 198 -2.76 -14.03 11.85
N PRO A 199 -2.86 -15.24 12.47
CA PRO A 199 -4.12 -15.74 13.02
C PRO A 199 -4.78 -14.78 14.02
N ASP A 200 -3.97 -13.99 14.73
CA ASP A 200 -4.42 -12.96 15.66
C ASP A 200 -4.75 -11.62 14.99
N GLY A 201 -4.66 -11.55 13.66
CA GLY A 201 -5.05 -10.43 12.82
C GLY A 201 -6.19 -10.80 11.89
N LEU A 202 -6.05 -10.48 10.58
CA LEU A 202 -7.07 -10.80 9.57
C LEU A 202 -6.95 -12.22 8.99
N ALA A 203 -5.93 -12.98 9.37
CA ALA A 203 -5.64 -14.35 8.91
C ALA A 203 -5.60 -14.49 7.36
N MET A 204 -5.23 -13.42 6.64
CA MET A 204 -5.12 -13.44 5.19
C MET A 204 -3.81 -14.13 4.77
N SER A 205 -3.88 -15.08 3.86
CA SER A 205 -2.69 -15.73 3.33
C SER A 205 -1.75 -14.70 2.68
N PRO A 206 -0.44 -14.68 3.00
CA PRO A 206 0.53 -13.80 2.34
C PRO A 206 0.54 -13.91 0.81
N ARG A 207 0.22 -15.08 0.25
CA ARG A 207 0.12 -15.30 -1.20
C ARG A 207 -0.99 -14.48 -1.88
N ARG A 208 -1.89 -13.89 -1.10
CA ARG A 208 -2.94 -12.98 -1.57
C ARG A 208 -2.52 -11.51 -1.47
N ILE A 209 -1.31 -11.25 -1.02
CA ILE A 209 -0.72 -9.91 -0.89
C ILE A 209 0.34 -9.74 -1.95
N THR A 210 0.29 -8.63 -2.69
CA THR A 210 1.31 -8.23 -3.65
C THR A 210 1.91 -6.90 -3.21
N VAL A 211 3.22 -6.87 -3.08
CA VAL A 211 3.98 -5.63 -2.86
C VAL A 211 4.57 -5.20 -4.19
N SER A 212 4.20 -4.01 -4.66
CA SER A 212 4.80 -3.40 -5.84
C SER A 212 5.94 -2.47 -5.43
N THR A 213 6.98 -2.39 -6.24
CA THR A 213 8.10 -1.48 -6.03
C THR A 213 8.56 -0.85 -7.34
N ALA A 214 8.95 0.40 -7.28
CA ALA A 214 9.62 1.08 -8.38
C ALA A 214 11.04 0.54 -8.64
N GLY A 215 11.52 -0.37 -7.79
CA GLY A 215 12.80 -1.04 -7.97
C GLY A 215 13.91 -0.50 -7.08
N VAL A 216 13.78 -0.66 -5.76
CA VAL A 216 14.86 -0.42 -4.78
C VAL A 216 15.67 -1.71 -4.66
N ALA A 217 16.68 -1.90 -5.54
CA ALA A 217 17.42 -3.16 -5.71
C ALA A 217 17.97 -3.74 -4.41
N ARG A 218 18.54 -2.89 -3.55
CA ARG A 218 19.03 -3.29 -2.21
C ARG A 218 17.92 -3.92 -1.37
N MET A 219 16.73 -3.32 -1.37
CA MET A 219 15.61 -3.79 -0.55
C MET A 219 14.95 -5.04 -1.15
N ILE A 220 14.97 -5.18 -2.49
CA ILE A 220 14.54 -6.44 -3.14
C ILE A 220 15.43 -7.60 -2.68
N ARG A 221 16.75 -7.40 -2.57
CA ARG A 221 17.66 -8.41 -2.00
C ARG A 221 17.32 -8.71 -0.54
N GLN A 222 17.06 -7.68 0.26
CA GLN A 222 16.67 -7.83 1.67
C GLN A 222 15.37 -8.65 1.82
N LEU A 223 14.37 -8.47 0.93
CA LEU A 223 13.19 -9.34 0.91
C LEU A 223 13.55 -10.82 0.68
N GLY A 224 14.58 -11.07 -0.11
CA GLY A 224 15.14 -12.42 -0.30
C GLY A 224 15.73 -12.98 0.98
N ASP A 225 16.56 -12.20 1.68
CA ASP A 225 17.19 -12.60 2.95
C ASP A 225 16.14 -12.87 4.03
N ASP A 226 15.09 -12.04 4.11
CA ASP A 226 13.97 -12.18 5.05
C ASP A 226 12.99 -13.31 4.65
N LYS A 227 13.19 -13.94 3.49
CA LYS A 227 12.37 -15.08 2.98
C LYS A 227 10.88 -14.80 3.02
N VAL A 228 10.49 -13.61 2.56
CA VAL A 228 9.08 -13.18 2.56
C VAL A 228 8.19 -14.12 1.75
N LYS A 229 6.89 -14.19 2.11
CA LYS A 229 5.93 -15.14 1.50
C LYS A 229 4.90 -14.48 0.58
N PHE A 230 4.90 -13.16 0.48
CA PHE A 230 4.01 -12.41 -0.42
C PHE A 230 4.59 -12.33 -1.83
N LYS A 231 3.78 -11.89 -2.79
CA LYS A 231 4.17 -11.69 -4.19
C LYS A 231 4.88 -10.36 -4.36
N LEU A 232 5.87 -10.32 -5.24
CA LEU A 232 6.58 -9.10 -5.61
C LEU A 232 6.21 -8.69 -7.04
N ALA A 233 5.90 -7.40 -7.23
CA ALA A 233 5.72 -6.80 -8.53
C ALA A 233 6.76 -5.70 -8.75
N LEU A 234 7.47 -5.73 -9.87
CA LEU A 234 8.37 -4.64 -10.28
C LEU A 234 7.64 -3.69 -11.23
N SER A 235 7.50 -2.44 -10.83
CA SER A 235 7.10 -1.34 -11.70
C SER A 235 8.25 -1.02 -12.67
N LEU A 236 8.27 -1.73 -13.81
CA LEU A 236 9.34 -1.62 -14.81
C LEU A 236 9.12 -0.41 -15.72
N HIS A 237 7.95 -0.31 -16.34
CA HIS A 237 7.42 0.75 -17.20
C HIS A 237 8.25 1.17 -18.41
N ALA A 238 9.53 0.82 -18.48
CA ALA A 238 10.35 0.91 -19.67
C ALA A 238 11.44 -0.18 -19.63
N ALA A 239 11.78 -0.72 -20.80
CA ALA A 239 12.66 -1.88 -20.92
C ALA A 239 14.11 -1.51 -21.31
N ASN A 240 14.46 -0.22 -21.27
CA ASN A 240 15.84 0.26 -21.37
C ASN A 240 16.07 1.43 -20.38
N ASP A 241 17.33 1.58 -19.95
CA ASP A 241 17.68 2.54 -18.93
C ASP A 241 17.43 4.00 -19.35
N ALA A 242 17.60 4.35 -20.63
CA ALA A 242 17.37 5.72 -21.10
C ALA A 242 15.90 6.14 -20.94
N LYS A 243 14.96 5.34 -21.46
CA LYS A 243 13.52 5.60 -21.31
C LYS A 243 13.08 5.48 -19.85
N ARG A 244 13.62 4.50 -19.11
CA ARG A 244 13.25 4.31 -17.71
C ARG A 244 13.70 5.50 -16.85
N HIS A 245 14.92 5.99 -17.04
CA HIS A 245 15.43 7.20 -16.37
C HIS A 245 14.53 8.42 -16.65
N GLU A 246 14.09 8.57 -17.89
CA GLU A 246 13.24 9.70 -18.29
C GLU A 246 11.93 9.77 -17.48
N ILE A 247 11.29 8.63 -17.20
CA ILE A 247 9.99 8.57 -16.51
C ILE A 247 10.09 8.21 -15.03
N MET A 248 11.19 7.60 -14.59
CA MET A 248 11.46 7.12 -13.24
C MET A 248 12.88 7.46 -12.79
N PRO A 249 13.12 8.61 -12.15
CA PRO A 249 14.46 9.05 -11.74
C PRO A 249 15.21 8.06 -10.84
N ILE A 250 14.50 7.17 -10.13
CA ILE A 250 15.13 6.11 -9.32
C ILE A 250 16.05 5.20 -10.16
N ASN A 251 15.90 5.18 -11.49
CA ASN A 251 16.74 4.38 -12.38
C ASN A 251 18.22 4.77 -12.31
N ASP A 252 18.56 6.00 -11.92
CA ASP A 252 19.94 6.46 -11.77
C ASP A 252 20.74 5.62 -10.78
N THR A 253 20.09 5.23 -9.70
CA THR A 253 20.71 4.43 -8.64
C THR A 253 20.32 2.97 -8.69
N ASN A 254 19.29 2.61 -9.48
CA ASN A 254 18.75 1.26 -9.60
C ASN A 254 18.44 0.95 -11.07
N ASN A 255 19.50 0.82 -11.90
CA ASN A 255 19.37 0.51 -13.31
C ASN A 255 18.84 -0.91 -13.55
N ILE A 256 18.41 -1.19 -14.77
CA ILE A 256 17.77 -2.47 -15.14
C ILE A 256 18.67 -3.67 -14.81
N LYS A 257 19.97 -3.57 -15.03
CA LYS A 257 20.90 -4.67 -14.68
C LYS A 257 20.87 -4.96 -13.17
N SER A 258 20.95 -3.94 -12.34
CA SER A 258 20.91 -4.11 -10.88
C SER A 258 19.58 -4.69 -10.40
N LEU A 259 18.46 -4.36 -11.09
CA LEU A 259 17.16 -4.93 -10.82
C LEU A 259 17.07 -6.40 -11.20
N ILE A 260 17.57 -6.79 -12.39
CA ILE A 260 17.64 -8.19 -12.83
C ILE A 260 18.43 -9.02 -11.81
N ASP A 261 19.60 -8.53 -11.39
CA ASP A 261 20.45 -9.21 -10.40
C ASP A 261 19.74 -9.34 -9.05
N ALA A 262 19.01 -8.31 -8.61
CA ALA A 262 18.27 -8.33 -7.34
C ALA A 262 17.07 -9.28 -7.38
N LEU A 263 16.31 -9.31 -8.49
CA LEU A 263 15.16 -10.19 -8.67
C LEU A 263 15.57 -11.66 -8.77
N ASN A 264 16.66 -11.96 -9.47
CA ASN A 264 17.22 -13.31 -9.52
C ASN A 264 17.66 -13.79 -8.13
N TYR A 265 18.31 -12.91 -7.35
CA TYR A 265 18.65 -13.19 -5.96
C TYR A 265 17.41 -13.45 -5.11
N TYR A 266 16.41 -12.56 -5.17
CA TYR A 266 15.13 -12.70 -4.47
C TYR A 266 14.47 -14.06 -4.76
N TYR A 267 14.32 -14.41 -6.03
CA TYR A 267 13.73 -15.69 -6.43
C TYR A 267 14.54 -16.90 -5.95
N LYS A 268 15.88 -16.81 -6.00
CA LYS A 268 16.73 -17.88 -5.49
C LYS A 268 16.46 -18.19 -4.02
N GLN A 269 16.19 -17.15 -3.22
CA GLN A 269 15.96 -17.27 -1.78
C GLN A 269 14.52 -17.69 -1.44
N THR A 270 13.52 -17.11 -2.13
CA THR A 270 12.12 -17.22 -1.73
C THR A 270 11.33 -18.23 -2.55
N LYS A 271 11.70 -18.44 -3.82
CA LYS A 271 10.90 -19.15 -4.84
C LYS A 271 9.52 -18.52 -5.09
N ASN A 272 9.31 -17.27 -4.67
CA ASN A 272 8.07 -16.55 -4.89
C ASN A 272 8.00 -16.00 -6.30
N GLU A 273 6.78 -15.93 -6.82
CA GLU A 273 6.48 -15.34 -8.14
C GLU A 273 6.85 -13.85 -8.17
N VAL A 274 7.36 -13.42 -9.32
CA VAL A 274 7.68 -12.02 -9.62
C VAL A 274 6.87 -11.63 -10.85
N SER A 275 6.19 -10.48 -10.79
CA SER A 275 5.52 -9.90 -11.96
C SER A 275 6.16 -8.57 -12.36
N PHE A 276 6.01 -8.23 -13.64
CA PHE A 276 6.32 -6.88 -14.14
C PHE A 276 5.05 -6.10 -14.36
N GLU A 277 5.05 -4.86 -13.90
CA GLU A 277 4.03 -3.86 -14.21
C GLU A 277 4.60 -2.92 -15.28
N TYR A 278 3.91 -2.80 -16.43
CA TYR A 278 4.38 -2.05 -17.58
C TYR A 278 3.26 -1.18 -18.16
N ILE A 279 3.30 0.11 -17.87
CA ILE A 279 2.36 1.08 -18.45
C ILE A 279 2.78 1.36 -19.87
N LEU A 280 1.83 1.30 -20.82
CA LEU A 280 2.07 1.71 -22.20
C LEU A 280 1.76 3.21 -22.37
N PHE A 281 2.74 3.94 -22.90
CA PHE A 281 2.63 5.34 -23.30
C PHE A 281 2.79 5.44 -24.81
N ASP A 282 1.91 6.22 -25.44
CA ASP A 282 1.90 6.45 -26.88
C ASP A 282 3.20 7.09 -27.35
N ASP A 283 3.74 6.57 -28.46
CA ASP A 283 5.01 6.98 -29.09
C ASP A 283 6.24 7.03 -28.16
N PHE A 284 6.14 6.41 -26.98
CA PHE A 284 7.26 6.39 -26.06
C PHE A 284 7.82 4.98 -25.82
N ASN A 285 7.00 4.02 -25.37
CA ASN A 285 7.46 2.67 -25.00
C ASN A 285 6.56 1.54 -25.57
N ASP A 286 5.78 1.84 -26.59
CA ASP A 286 4.75 0.98 -27.17
C ASP A 286 5.12 0.41 -28.55
N SER A 287 6.37 0.60 -29.00
CA SER A 287 6.87 0.05 -30.25
C SER A 287 7.24 -1.43 -30.13
N LEU A 288 7.31 -2.14 -31.26
CA LEU A 288 7.80 -3.54 -31.30
C LEU A 288 9.25 -3.66 -30.82
N LYS A 289 10.06 -2.62 -30.97
CA LYS A 289 11.41 -2.57 -30.41
C LYS A 289 11.38 -2.56 -28.88
N ASP A 290 10.46 -1.81 -28.28
CA ASP A 290 10.27 -1.80 -26.83
C ASP A 290 9.77 -3.18 -26.32
N ALA A 291 8.91 -3.84 -27.10
CA ALA A 291 8.49 -5.20 -26.82
C ALA A 291 9.66 -6.19 -26.84
N ASP A 292 10.58 -6.08 -27.82
CA ASP A 292 11.80 -6.91 -27.87
C ASP A 292 12.70 -6.68 -26.65
N GLU A 293 12.87 -5.45 -26.23
CA GLU A 293 13.64 -5.11 -25.03
C GLU A 293 12.98 -5.71 -23.76
N LEU A 294 11.67 -5.62 -23.65
CA LEU A 294 10.91 -6.23 -22.55
C LEU A 294 11.03 -7.76 -22.54
N ILE A 295 10.94 -8.40 -23.71
CA ILE A 295 11.13 -9.85 -23.84
C ILE A 295 12.53 -10.28 -23.38
N LYS A 296 13.57 -9.50 -23.71
CA LYS A 296 14.93 -9.78 -23.27
C LYS A 296 15.07 -9.74 -21.75
N ILE A 297 14.44 -8.77 -21.08
CA ILE A 297 14.43 -8.68 -19.62
C ILE A 297 13.62 -9.83 -19.02
N TYR A 298 12.42 -10.08 -19.54
CA TYR A 298 11.54 -11.17 -19.08
C TYR A 298 12.25 -12.53 -19.07
N ARG A 299 13.07 -12.81 -20.10
CA ARG A 299 13.84 -14.07 -20.21
C ARG A 299 15.03 -14.16 -19.25
N GLN A 300 15.47 -13.06 -18.65
CA GLN A 300 16.60 -13.02 -17.70
C GLN A 300 16.16 -13.14 -16.25
N VAL A 301 14.86 -12.99 -15.99
CA VAL A 301 14.28 -13.00 -14.63
C VAL A 301 13.25 -14.11 -14.55
N PRO A 302 13.14 -14.87 -13.47
CA PRO A 302 12.07 -15.84 -13.27
C PRO A 302 10.73 -15.11 -12.98
N ALA A 303 10.30 -14.31 -13.94
CA ALA A 303 9.02 -13.64 -13.93
C ALA A 303 7.95 -14.55 -14.54
N ASP A 304 6.79 -14.63 -13.88
CA ASP A 304 5.67 -15.46 -14.32
C ASP A 304 4.62 -14.68 -15.11
N LEU A 305 4.61 -13.35 -14.98
CA LEU A 305 3.57 -12.50 -15.55
C LEU A 305 4.10 -11.11 -15.88
N VAL A 306 3.65 -10.56 -17.01
CA VAL A 306 3.76 -9.12 -17.35
C VAL A 306 2.35 -8.53 -17.39
N ASN A 307 2.06 -7.60 -16.49
CA ASN A 307 0.83 -6.82 -16.53
C ASN A 307 1.07 -5.58 -17.41
N ILE A 308 0.49 -5.57 -18.59
CA ILE A 308 0.44 -4.38 -19.45
C ILE A 308 -0.71 -3.51 -18.95
N ILE A 309 -0.42 -2.28 -18.57
CA ILE A 309 -1.35 -1.36 -17.92
C ILE A 309 -1.68 -0.22 -18.86
N GLU A 310 -2.97 0.11 -18.98
CA GLU A 310 -3.38 1.34 -19.66
C GLU A 310 -2.88 2.55 -18.87
N TYR A 311 -2.32 3.54 -19.55
CA TYR A 311 -2.01 4.82 -18.92
C TYR A 311 -3.29 5.53 -18.48
N ASN A 312 -3.30 6.04 -17.28
CA ASN A 312 -4.37 6.87 -16.74
C ASN A 312 -3.85 8.31 -16.68
N PRO A 313 -4.43 9.24 -17.46
CA PRO A 313 -3.98 10.62 -17.48
C PRO A 313 -4.02 11.28 -16.12
N ILE A 314 -3.02 12.10 -15.83
CA ILE A 314 -2.95 12.99 -14.68
C ILE A 314 -2.67 14.41 -15.15
N GLU A 315 -3.13 15.41 -14.43
CA GLU A 315 -3.00 16.83 -14.83
C GLU A 315 -1.56 17.28 -15.03
N SER A 316 -0.64 16.72 -14.25
CA SER A 316 0.76 17.14 -14.23
C SER A 316 1.63 16.46 -15.29
N ALA A 317 1.12 15.48 -16.05
CA ALA A 317 1.90 14.72 -17.03
C ALA A 317 1.37 14.87 -18.46
N GLN A 318 2.30 14.90 -19.42
CA GLN A 318 1.99 15.08 -20.85
C GLN A 318 2.04 13.76 -21.63
N PHE A 319 1.80 12.60 -20.96
CA PHE A 319 1.73 11.33 -21.66
C PHE A 319 0.32 11.08 -22.18
N SER A 320 0.25 10.32 -23.26
CA SER A 320 -1.01 9.83 -23.83
C SER A 320 -1.07 8.31 -23.84
N LYS A 321 -2.28 7.81 -23.95
CA LYS A 321 -2.55 6.38 -24.07
C LYS A 321 -2.40 5.98 -25.55
N PRO A 322 -1.72 4.85 -25.85
CA PRO A 322 -1.67 4.32 -27.22
C PRO A 322 -3.06 3.98 -27.76
N THR A 323 -3.16 3.96 -29.09
CA THR A 323 -4.37 3.43 -29.75
C THR A 323 -4.60 1.95 -29.41
N GLU A 324 -5.84 1.49 -29.54
CA GLU A 324 -6.15 0.07 -29.34
C GLU A 324 -5.35 -0.83 -30.26
N GLU A 325 -5.20 -0.45 -31.53
CA GLU A 325 -4.42 -1.17 -32.53
C GLU A 325 -2.94 -1.34 -32.12
N ARG A 326 -2.30 -0.28 -31.63
CA ARG A 326 -0.92 -0.35 -31.14
C ARG A 326 -0.81 -1.24 -29.89
N THR A 327 -1.73 -1.09 -28.96
CA THR A 327 -1.80 -1.94 -27.77
C THR A 327 -1.98 -3.42 -28.12
N GLU A 328 -2.89 -3.74 -29.02
CA GLU A 328 -3.09 -5.12 -29.49
C GLU A 328 -1.89 -5.67 -30.24
N SER A 329 -1.25 -4.84 -31.08
CA SER A 329 -0.02 -5.23 -31.79
C SER A 329 1.10 -5.58 -30.82
N PHE A 330 1.29 -4.76 -29.79
CA PHE A 330 2.27 -4.99 -28.73
C PHE A 330 1.95 -6.30 -27.97
N MET A 331 0.69 -6.51 -27.58
CA MET A 331 0.25 -7.72 -26.87
C MET A 331 0.44 -8.98 -27.72
N ARG A 332 0.01 -8.96 -29.00
CA ARG A 332 0.21 -10.08 -29.93
C ARG A 332 1.69 -10.42 -30.13
N TYR A 333 2.56 -9.41 -30.13
CA TYR A 333 3.99 -9.61 -30.27
C TYR A 333 4.60 -10.28 -29.03
N LEU A 334 4.18 -9.88 -27.82
CA LEU A 334 4.58 -10.56 -26.58
C LEU A 334 4.11 -12.01 -26.53
N GLU A 335 2.85 -12.27 -26.90
CA GLU A 335 2.28 -13.59 -26.94
C GLU A 335 2.99 -14.52 -27.93
N LYS A 336 3.25 -14.04 -29.16
CA LYS A 336 4.03 -14.76 -30.18
C LYS A 336 5.41 -15.18 -29.67
N ASN A 337 6.00 -14.37 -28.79
CA ASN A 337 7.29 -14.63 -28.17
C ASN A 337 7.19 -15.40 -26.83
N LYS A 338 6.01 -15.98 -26.53
CA LYS A 338 5.74 -16.81 -25.34
C LYS A 338 5.93 -16.07 -24.01
N VAL A 339 5.70 -14.75 -23.99
CA VAL A 339 5.62 -13.99 -22.75
C VAL A 339 4.20 -14.12 -22.20
N ASN A 340 4.07 -14.53 -20.94
CA ASN A 340 2.78 -14.51 -20.26
C ASN A 340 2.42 -13.05 -19.92
N ALA A 341 1.71 -12.39 -20.83
CA ALA A 341 1.30 -11.00 -20.69
C ALA A 341 -0.21 -10.87 -20.58
N ARG A 342 -0.68 -9.90 -19.79
CA ARG A 342 -2.11 -9.59 -19.64
C ARG A 342 -2.33 -8.10 -19.74
N LEU A 343 -3.32 -7.70 -20.54
CA LEU A 343 -3.79 -6.31 -20.54
C LEU A 343 -4.66 -6.08 -19.30
N ARG A 344 -4.22 -5.17 -18.44
CA ARG A 344 -4.94 -4.75 -17.24
C ARG A 344 -5.66 -3.45 -17.50
N ARG A 345 -6.96 -3.53 -17.70
CA ARG A 345 -7.81 -2.34 -17.82
C ARG A 345 -7.99 -1.70 -16.45
N SER A 346 -7.86 -0.38 -16.40
CA SER A 346 -8.00 0.39 -15.17
C SER A 346 -9.45 0.53 -14.74
N ARG A 347 -9.67 0.56 -13.43
CA ARG A 347 -10.97 0.79 -12.79
C ARG A 347 -10.98 2.08 -12.00
N GLY A 348 -12.18 2.61 -11.74
CA GLY A 348 -12.34 3.83 -10.96
C GLY A 348 -11.81 5.09 -11.65
N LYS A 349 -11.79 5.11 -12.99
CA LYS A 349 -11.25 6.25 -13.78
C LYS A 349 -12.05 7.54 -13.57
N ASP A 350 -13.35 7.43 -13.37
CA ASP A 350 -14.31 8.52 -13.17
C ASP A 350 -14.18 9.22 -11.80
N ILE A 351 -13.44 8.62 -10.88
CA ILE A 351 -13.18 9.14 -9.54
C ILE A 351 -11.67 9.27 -9.22
N ASP A 352 -10.81 9.30 -10.23
CA ASP A 352 -9.34 9.33 -10.07
C ASP A 352 -8.82 8.24 -9.10
N ALA A 353 -9.35 7.01 -9.21
CA ALA A 353 -8.96 5.87 -8.38
C ALA A 353 -8.06 4.86 -9.09
N ALA A 354 -7.74 5.08 -10.36
CA ALA A 354 -6.89 4.19 -11.13
C ALA A 354 -5.41 4.34 -10.74
N CYS A 355 -4.58 3.35 -11.13
CA CYS A 355 -3.14 3.37 -10.83
C CYS A 355 -2.49 4.67 -11.29
N GLY A 356 -1.72 5.30 -10.41
CA GLY A 356 -1.00 6.56 -10.65
C GLY A 356 -1.83 7.83 -10.43
N GLN A 357 -3.14 7.75 -10.11
CA GLN A 357 -4.02 8.93 -9.98
C GLN A 357 -4.22 9.43 -8.53
N LEU A 358 -3.81 8.67 -7.52
CA LEU A 358 -4.00 9.06 -6.11
C LEU A 358 -3.15 10.28 -5.76
N ALA A 359 -3.79 11.34 -5.29
CA ALA A 359 -3.15 12.63 -5.04
C ALA A 359 -3.83 13.47 -3.96
N ASN A 360 -4.70 12.90 -3.14
CA ASN A 360 -5.45 13.61 -2.09
C ASN A 360 -6.24 14.83 -2.62
N LYS A 361 -6.66 14.81 -3.89
CA LYS A 361 -7.42 15.90 -4.48
C LYS A 361 -8.69 16.17 -3.65
N GLY A 362 -8.95 17.44 -3.34
CA GLY A 362 -10.22 17.88 -2.81
C GLY A 362 -11.35 17.56 -3.80
N ASN A 363 -12.57 17.40 -3.28
CA ASN A 363 -13.78 17.41 -4.12
C ASN A 363 -13.99 18.82 -4.65
#